data_6e0ab04d1440c7f7084b3202d7f0d0fc
#
_entry.id   6e0ab04d1440c7f7084b3202d7f0d0fc
#
_cell.length_a   1.000
_cell.length_b   1.000
_cell.length_c   1.000
_cell.angle_alpha   90.00
_cell.angle_beta   90.00
_cell.angle_gamma   90.00
#
_symmetry.space_group_name_H-M   'P 1'
#
loop_
_entity.id
_entity.type
_entity.pdbx_description
1 polymer ?
#
loop_
_entity_poly.entity_id
_entity_poly.type
_entity_poly.pdbx_seq_one_letter_code
_entity_poly.pdbx_strand_id
1 'polypeptide(L)'
;MRDKVTKFFASRWGIIIVGAVIGILGPVLQKLGNPPNMGICVACFERDIAGALGLHRAGVVQYIRPEIIGFVLGSTVAALIFKEFKARGGSAPIIRFVLGVFAMIGALVFLGCPWRAGFRLAGGDMTALIGLLGLAIGIGAGVLFLRSGYNLGRSQKTYPAVGWIMPGIMIGLLLLRIFSPVFSEGGPIFFSETGPGSMYAPLFISL
;
A
#
# COMPACT_ATOMS: atom_id res chain seq x y z
N MET A 1 11.93 -20.31 20.31
CA MET A 1 11.01 -19.18 20.38
C MET A 1 10.48 -18.80 18.99
N ARG A 2 11.33 -18.73 17.96
CA ARG A 2 10.96 -18.43 16.55
C ARG A 2 9.86 -19.35 16.01
N ASP A 3 9.97 -20.67 16.20
CA ASP A 3 8.98 -21.64 15.67
C ASP A 3 7.58 -21.50 16.31
N LYS A 4 7.51 -21.12 17.59
CA LYS A 4 6.22 -20.86 18.27
C LYS A 4 5.55 -19.60 17.71
N VAL A 5 6.32 -18.54 17.46
CA VAL A 5 5.84 -17.28 16.89
C VAL A 5 5.35 -17.51 15.46
N THR A 6 6.13 -18.19 14.62
CA THR A 6 5.73 -18.52 13.25
C THR A 6 4.46 -19.38 13.21
N LYS A 7 4.37 -20.41 14.07
CA LYS A 7 3.16 -21.24 14.19
C LYS A 7 1.94 -20.45 14.66
N PHE A 8 2.12 -19.50 15.58
CA PHE A 8 1.04 -18.65 16.05
C PHE A 8 0.50 -17.76 14.91
N PHE A 9 1.37 -17.03 14.20
CA PHE A 9 0.94 -16.17 13.09
C PHE A 9 0.40 -16.94 11.87
N ALA A 10 0.80 -18.20 11.68
CA ALA A 10 0.20 -19.08 10.68
C ALA A 10 -1.13 -19.71 11.14
N SER A 11 -1.50 -19.56 12.41
CA SER A 11 -2.76 -20.08 12.95
C SER A 11 -3.95 -19.16 12.59
N ARG A 12 -5.17 -19.71 12.66
CA ARG A 12 -6.41 -18.94 12.47
C ARG A 12 -6.50 -17.75 13.43
N TRP A 13 -6.07 -17.91 14.65
CA TRP A 13 -6.07 -16.86 15.68
C TRP A 13 -5.08 -15.75 15.36
N GLY A 14 -3.88 -16.10 14.87
CA GLY A 14 -2.91 -15.10 14.45
C GLY A 14 -3.46 -14.21 13.32
N ILE A 15 -4.10 -14.81 12.32
CA ILE A 15 -4.72 -14.08 11.22
C ILE A 15 -5.85 -13.16 11.71
N ILE A 16 -6.71 -13.66 12.60
CA ILE A 16 -7.82 -12.88 13.18
C ILE A 16 -7.29 -11.68 13.98
N ILE A 17 -6.28 -11.90 14.82
CA ILE A 17 -5.68 -10.83 15.64
C ILE A 17 -5.05 -9.76 14.76
N VAL A 18 -4.27 -10.17 13.76
CA VAL A 18 -3.66 -9.22 12.81
C VAL A 18 -4.73 -8.43 12.06
N GLY A 19 -5.78 -9.11 11.58
CA GLY A 19 -6.91 -8.45 10.91
C GLY A 19 -7.65 -7.47 11.84
N ALA A 20 -7.86 -7.83 13.11
CA ALA A 20 -8.48 -6.95 14.09
C ALA A 20 -7.62 -5.71 14.39
N VAL A 21 -6.31 -5.89 14.57
CA VAL A 21 -5.37 -4.77 14.78
C VAL A 21 -5.39 -3.81 13.60
N ILE A 22 -5.30 -4.32 12.38
CA ILE A 22 -5.36 -3.48 11.16
C ILE A 22 -6.72 -2.79 11.05
N GLY A 23 -7.80 -3.51 11.36
CA GLY A 23 -9.16 -2.97 11.35
C GLY A 23 -9.37 -1.82 12.35
N ILE A 24 -8.74 -1.88 13.52
CA ILE A 24 -8.77 -0.82 14.53
C ILE A 24 -7.86 0.35 14.13
N LEU A 25 -6.68 0.07 13.60
CA LEU A 25 -5.73 1.11 13.20
C LEU A 25 -6.28 2.01 12.08
N GLY A 26 -7.09 1.47 11.17
CA GLY A 26 -7.70 2.26 10.09
C GLY A 26 -8.51 3.47 10.60
N PRO A 27 -9.55 3.27 11.45
CA PRO A 27 -10.30 4.37 12.06
C PRO A 27 -9.45 5.28 12.96
N VAL A 28 -8.46 4.72 13.67
CA VAL A 28 -7.54 5.52 14.51
C VAL A 28 -6.72 6.47 13.64
N LEU A 29 -6.14 6.00 12.55
CA LEU A 29 -5.41 6.85 11.60
C LEU A 29 -6.31 7.93 10.98
N GLN A 30 -7.57 7.59 10.69
CA GLN A 30 -8.53 8.59 10.22
C GLN A 30 -8.80 9.66 11.28
N LYS A 31 -8.96 9.28 12.54
CA LYS A 31 -9.11 10.23 13.65
C LYS A 31 -7.89 11.12 13.85
N LEU A 32 -6.71 10.59 13.52
CA LEU A 32 -5.43 11.31 13.62
C LEU A 32 -5.13 12.20 12.41
N GLY A 33 -6.02 12.26 11.41
CA GLY A 33 -5.95 13.19 10.30
C GLY A 33 -5.87 12.60 8.91
N ASN A 34 -5.86 11.27 8.75
CA ASN A 34 -5.98 10.67 7.43
C ASN A 34 -7.37 10.96 6.84
N PRO A 35 -7.47 11.12 5.51
CA PRO A 35 -8.76 11.39 4.87
C PRO A 35 -9.80 10.28 5.16
N PRO A 36 -11.09 10.63 5.21
CA PRO A 36 -12.16 9.68 5.48
C PRO A 36 -12.10 8.45 4.58
N ASN A 37 -12.31 7.26 5.17
CA ASN A 37 -12.27 5.97 4.51
C ASN A 37 -10.95 5.63 3.79
N MET A 38 -9.86 6.29 4.15
CA MET A 38 -8.52 6.10 3.57
C MET A 38 -7.48 5.65 4.60
N GLY A 39 -7.86 5.11 5.74
CA GLY A 39 -6.95 4.75 6.82
C GLY A 39 -5.71 4.00 6.34
N ILE A 40 -5.89 2.91 5.59
CA ILE A 40 -4.80 2.18 4.94
C ILE A 40 -5.19 1.94 3.48
N CYS A 41 -4.47 2.55 2.52
CA CYS A 41 -4.78 2.41 1.11
C CYS A 41 -3.52 2.54 0.25
N VAL A 42 -3.07 1.43 -0.35
CA VAL A 42 -1.85 1.39 -1.18
C VAL A 42 -2.00 2.21 -2.46
N ALA A 43 -3.13 2.10 -3.17
CA ALA A 43 -3.37 2.91 -4.37
C ALA A 43 -3.42 4.42 -4.07
N CYS A 44 -3.96 4.79 -2.89
CA CYS A 44 -3.95 6.18 -2.44
C CYS A 44 -2.52 6.65 -2.15
N PHE A 45 -1.69 5.79 -1.57
CA PHE A 45 -0.30 6.09 -1.27
C PHE A 45 0.51 6.45 -2.54
N GLU A 46 0.38 5.67 -3.60
CA GLU A 46 1.06 5.93 -4.88
C GLU A 46 0.59 7.26 -5.50
N ARG A 47 -0.72 7.52 -5.46
CA ARG A 47 -1.29 8.80 -5.89
C ARG A 47 -0.76 9.96 -5.05
N ASP A 48 -0.73 9.81 -3.74
CA ASP A 48 -0.36 10.86 -2.81
C ASP A 48 1.14 11.18 -2.90
N ILE A 49 2.00 10.17 -3.12
CA ILE A 49 3.41 10.39 -3.48
C ILE A 49 3.53 11.18 -4.78
N ALA A 50 2.79 10.79 -5.83
CA ALA A 50 2.81 11.51 -7.09
C ALA A 50 2.42 12.98 -6.90
N GLY A 51 1.43 13.26 -6.04
CA GLY A 51 1.05 14.61 -5.66
C GLY A 51 2.14 15.34 -4.87
N ALA A 52 2.77 14.69 -3.90
CA ALA A 52 3.87 15.27 -3.13
C ALA A 52 5.09 15.60 -4.01
N LEU A 53 5.31 14.83 -5.09
CA LEU A 53 6.33 15.10 -6.10
C LEU A 53 5.90 16.12 -7.16
N GLY A 54 4.74 16.76 -7.00
CA GLY A 54 4.27 17.80 -7.90
C GLY A 54 3.66 17.31 -9.22
N LEU A 55 3.44 16.00 -9.38
CA LEU A 55 2.88 15.44 -10.62
C LEU A 55 1.37 15.70 -10.79
N HIS A 56 0.68 16.07 -9.71
CA HIS A 56 -0.70 16.60 -9.76
C HIS A 56 -0.91 17.66 -8.68
N ARG A 57 -2.03 18.39 -8.73
CA ARG A 57 -2.34 19.52 -7.85
C ARG A 57 -3.62 19.34 -7.03
N ALA A 58 -3.97 18.10 -6.70
CA ALA A 58 -5.12 17.84 -5.83
C ALA A 58 -4.72 18.01 -4.36
N GLY A 59 -4.86 19.21 -3.82
CA GLY A 59 -4.32 19.66 -2.52
C GLY A 59 -4.53 18.71 -1.36
N VAL A 60 -5.73 18.15 -1.20
CA VAL A 60 -6.06 17.23 -0.08
C VAL A 60 -5.21 15.96 -0.04
N VAL A 61 -4.60 15.58 -1.16
CA VAL A 61 -3.89 14.31 -1.34
C VAL A 61 -2.44 14.47 -1.79
N GLN A 62 -1.85 15.62 -1.54
CA GLN A 62 -0.45 15.92 -1.85
C GLN A 62 0.42 15.78 -0.61
N TYR A 63 0.65 14.55 -0.15
CA TYR A 63 1.53 14.28 0.99
C TYR A 63 2.07 12.87 0.96
N ILE A 64 3.24 12.65 1.59
CA ILE A 64 3.84 11.34 1.73
C ILE A 64 3.25 10.65 2.96
N ARG A 65 2.60 9.50 2.75
CA ARG A 65 1.97 8.73 3.82
C ARG A 65 2.99 7.87 4.54
N PRO A 66 3.23 8.08 5.83
CA PRO A 66 4.19 7.28 6.58
C PRO A 66 3.70 5.85 6.86
N GLU A 67 2.39 5.63 6.98
CA GLU A 67 1.82 4.33 7.31
C GLU A 67 2.17 3.24 6.28
N ILE A 68 2.22 3.57 5.00
CA ILE A 68 2.60 2.58 3.96
C ILE A 68 4.11 2.37 3.94
N ILE A 69 4.89 3.42 4.20
CA ILE A 69 6.34 3.30 4.37
C ILE A 69 6.63 2.36 5.54
N GLY A 70 5.99 2.57 6.69
CA GLY A 70 6.11 1.71 7.87
C GLY A 70 5.70 0.27 7.59
N PHE A 71 4.64 0.06 6.80
CA PHE A 71 4.20 -1.27 6.40
C PHE A 71 5.26 -2.02 5.57
N VAL A 72 5.85 -1.36 4.58
CA VAL A 72 6.90 -1.97 3.74
C VAL A 72 8.19 -2.19 4.53
N LEU A 73 8.63 -1.21 5.31
CA LEU A 73 9.85 -1.34 6.12
C LEU A 73 9.68 -2.38 7.23
N GLY A 74 8.52 -2.39 7.91
CA GLY A 74 8.19 -3.38 8.93
C GLY A 74 8.17 -4.81 8.38
N SER A 75 7.57 -5.02 7.21
CA SER A 75 7.60 -6.33 6.54
C SER A 75 9.00 -6.74 6.12
N THR A 76 9.83 -5.79 5.68
CA THR A 76 11.23 -6.03 5.33
C THR A 76 12.04 -6.45 6.56
N VAL A 77 11.89 -5.73 7.68
CA VAL A 77 12.54 -6.07 8.95
C VAL A 77 12.10 -7.45 9.42
N ALA A 78 10.80 -7.76 9.38
CA ALA A 78 10.30 -9.09 9.72
C ALA A 78 10.93 -10.18 8.82
N ALA A 79 10.98 -9.96 7.51
CA ALA A 79 11.58 -10.90 6.57
C ALA A 79 13.08 -11.13 6.84
N LEU A 80 13.81 -10.10 7.27
CA LEU A 80 15.22 -10.21 7.67
C LEU A 80 15.39 -11.01 8.98
N ILE A 81 14.58 -10.70 10.00
CA ILE A 81 14.61 -11.39 11.30
C ILE A 81 14.30 -12.88 11.13
N PHE A 82 13.29 -13.21 10.34
CA PHE A 82 12.88 -14.58 10.08
C PHE A 82 13.70 -15.27 8.98
N LYS A 83 14.69 -14.58 8.37
CA LYS A 83 15.53 -15.10 7.28
C LYS A 83 14.73 -15.56 6.05
N GLU A 84 13.63 -14.89 5.78
CA GLU A 84 12.75 -15.14 4.64
C GLU A 84 12.95 -14.16 3.49
N PHE A 85 13.85 -13.19 3.65
CA PHE A 85 14.17 -12.22 2.61
C PHE A 85 14.80 -12.90 1.40
N LYS A 86 14.09 -12.88 0.26
CA LYS A 86 14.52 -13.51 -0.98
C LYS A 86 14.23 -12.57 -2.15
N ALA A 87 15.28 -12.07 -2.79
CA ALA A 87 15.14 -11.30 -4.02
C ALA A 87 14.67 -12.22 -5.14
N ARG A 88 13.46 -11.96 -5.64
CA ARG A 88 12.86 -12.70 -6.74
C ARG A 88 12.32 -11.73 -7.78
N GLY A 89 12.59 -12.00 -9.05
CA GLY A 89 12.04 -11.28 -10.19
C GLY A 89 11.00 -12.13 -10.93
N GLY A 90 10.01 -11.48 -11.52
CA GLY A 90 9.06 -12.12 -12.41
C GLY A 90 9.62 -12.20 -13.83
N SER A 91 9.20 -13.21 -14.58
CA SER A 91 9.33 -13.23 -16.04
C SER A 91 8.38 -12.19 -16.65
N ALA A 92 8.61 -11.84 -17.91
CA ALA A 92 7.78 -10.92 -18.70
C ALA A 92 7.55 -9.54 -17.99
N PRO A 93 8.60 -8.75 -17.72
CA PRO A 93 8.48 -7.52 -16.96
C PRO A 93 7.57 -6.48 -17.63
N ILE A 94 7.59 -6.37 -18.95
CA ILE A 94 6.75 -5.43 -19.70
C ILE A 94 5.27 -5.75 -19.54
N ILE A 95 4.88 -7.03 -19.66
CA ILE A 95 3.48 -7.45 -19.50
C ILE A 95 3.01 -7.15 -18.07
N ARG A 96 3.85 -7.45 -17.07
CA ARG A 96 3.54 -7.15 -15.66
C ARG A 96 3.40 -5.65 -15.40
N PHE A 97 4.24 -4.83 -16.03
CA PHE A 97 4.14 -3.38 -15.94
C PHE A 97 2.80 -2.88 -16.53
N VAL A 98 2.44 -3.32 -17.74
CA VAL A 98 1.18 -2.94 -18.39
C VAL A 98 -0.02 -3.38 -17.56
N LEU A 99 -0.03 -4.61 -17.04
CA LEU A 99 -1.09 -5.10 -16.14
C LEU A 99 -1.16 -4.27 -14.85
N GLY A 100 -0.01 -3.86 -14.31
CA GLY A 100 0.07 -2.98 -13.14
C GLY A 100 -0.56 -1.59 -13.43
N VAL A 101 -0.29 -1.01 -14.59
CA VAL A 101 -0.91 0.26 -15.02
C VAL A 101 -2.44 0.11 -15.10
N PHE A 102 -2.95 -0.94 -15.74
CA PHE A 102 -4.40 -1.18 -15.80
C PHE A 102 -5.01 -1.43 -14.42
N ALA A 103 -4.33 -2.18 -13.55
CA ALA A 103 -4.78 -2.39 -12.18
C ALA A 103 -4.84 -1.07 -11.40
N MET A 104 -3.86 -0.17 -11.59
CA MET A 104 -3.84 1.14 -10.95
C MET A 104 -4.93 2.07 -11.48
N ILE A 105 -5.15 2.09 -12.80
CA ILE A 105 -6.27 2.82 -13.40
C ILE A 105 -7.60 2.33 -12.80
N GLY A 106 -7.83 1.02 -12.74
CA GLY A 106 -9.02 0.44 -12.12
C GLY A 106 -9.18 0.83 -10.65
N ALA A 107 -8.09 0.80 -9.88
CA ALA A 107 -8.09 1.20 -8.47
C ALA A 107 -8.40 2.69 -8.29
N LEU A 108 -7.93 3.56 -9.18
CA LEU A 108 -8.22 4.99 -9.13
C LEU A 108 -9.66 5.31 -9.53
N VAL A 109 -10.18 4.66 -10.56
CA VAL A 109 -11.60 4.78 -10.99
C VAL A 109 -12.54 4.29 -9.88
N PHE A 110 -12.21 3.18 -9.25
CA PHE A 110 -12.97 2.63 -8.12
C PHE A 110 -12.80 3.44 -6.82
N LEU A 111 -11.90 4.41 -6.78
CA LEU A 111 -11.55 5.22 -5.62
C LEU A 111 -10.89 4.42 -4.49
N GLY A 112 -10.01 3.50 -4.83
CA GLY A 112 -9.15 2.84 -3.85
C GLY A 112 -8.83 1.37 -4.14
N CYS A 113 -7.99 0.82 -3.31
CA CYS A 113 -7.66 -0.59 -3.31
C CYS A 113 -8.74 -1.42 -2.57
N PRO A 114 -8.71 -2.76 -2.62
CA PRO A 114 -9.69 -3.61 -1.93
C PRO A 114 -9.81 -3.33 -0.42
N TRP A 115 -8.73 -2.93 0.25
CA TRP A 115 -8.76 -2.50 1.66
C TRP A 115 -9.67 -1.30 1.87
N ARG A 116 -9.50 -0.27 1.06
CA ARG A 116 -10.36 0.92 1.12
C ARG A 116 -11.80 0.59 0.80
N ALA A 117 -12.05 -0.33 -0.11
CA ALA A 117 -13.41 -0.81 -0.39
C ALA A 117 -14.09 -1.37 0.86
N GLY A 118 -13.36 -2.14 1.68
CA GLY A 118 -13.84 -2.63 2.97
C GLY A 118 -14.18 -1.50 3.94
N PHE A 119 -13.33 -0.48 4.08
CA PHE A 119 -13.60 0.69 4.93
C PHE A 119 -14.78 1.53 4.41
N ARG A 120 -14.91 1.70 3.10
CA ARG A 120 -16.04 2.39 2.48
C ARG A 120 -17.36 1.66 2.74
N LEU A 121 -17.36 0.34 2.60
CA LEU A 121 -18.54 -0.48 2.88
C LEU A 121 -18.92 -0.41 4.37
N ALA A 122 -17.94 -0.51 5.26
CA ALA A 122 -18.15 -0.36 6.71
C ALA A 122 -18.67 1.05 7.08
N GLY A 123 -18.28 2.07 6.31
CA GLY A 123 -18.78 3.45 6.45
C GLY A 123 -20.15 3.70 5.79
N GLY A 124 -20.80 2.67 5.23
CA GLY A 124 -22.14 2.77 4.62
C GLY A 124 -22.17 3.12 3.13
N ASP A 125 -21.00 3.18 2.47
CA ASP A 125 -20.93 3.42 1.02
C ASP A 125 -21.23 2.14 0.24
N MET A 126 -22.50 1.98 -0.16
CA MET A 126 -22.96 0.80 -0.90
C MET A 126 -22.37 0.69 -2.31
N THR A 127 -21.80 1.76 -2.88
CA THR A 127 -21.11 1.68 -4.17
C THR A 127 -19.86 0.79 -4.09
N ALA A 128 -19.26 0.68 -2.90
CA ALA A 128 -18.14 -0.22 -2.65
C ALA A 128 -18.52 -1.69 -2.84
N LEU A 129 -19.77 -2.08 -2.56
CA LEU A 129 -20.25 -3.44 -2.78
C LEU A 129 -20.24 -3.80 -4.28
N ILE A 130 -20.70 -2.89 -5.12
CA ILE A 130 -20.70 -3.09 -6.59
C ILE A 130 -19.26 -3.25 -7.09
N GLY A 131 -18.35 -2.42 -6.58
CA GLY A 131 -16.94 -2.54 -6.92
C GLY A 131 -16.28 -3.84 -6.45
N LEU A 132 -16.63 -4.35 -5.27
CA LEU A 132 -16.16 -5.66 -4.79
C LEU A 132 -16.72 -6.80 -5.64
N LEU A 133 -17.96 -6.72 -6.11
CA LEU A 133 -18.51 -7.67 -7.07
C LEU A 133 -17.76 -7.63 -8.39
N GLY A 134 -17.47 -6.43 -8.92
CA GLY A 134 -16.62 -6.27 -10.11
C GLY A 134 -15.22 -6.87 -9.92
N LEU A 135 -14.62 -6.67 -8.76
CA LEU A 135 -13.33 -7.29 -8.40
C LEU A 135 -13.44 -8.82 -8.40
N ALA A 136 -14.49 -9.39 -7.79
CA ALA A 136 -14.70 -10.84 -7.76
C ALA A 136 -14.87 -11.42 -9.17
N ILE A 137 -15.64 -10.74 -10.03
CA ILE A 137 -15.80 -11.14 -11.44
C ILE A 137 -14.48 -11.07 -12.19
N GLY A 138 -13.71 -9.98 -12.00
CA GLY A 138 -12.38 -9.82 -12.61
C GLY A 138 -11.39 -10.91 -12.18
N ILE A 139 -11.37 -11.26 -10.89
CA ILE A 139 -10.57 -12.39 -10.38
C ILE A 139 -11.03 -13.71 -11.02
N GLY A 140 -12.34 -13.93 -11.12
CA GLY A 140 -12.91 -15.10 -11.78
C GLY A 140 -12.47 -15.22 -13.24
N ALA A 141 -12.52 -14.12 -14.00
CA ALA A 141 -12.02 -14.07 -15.36
C ALA A 141 -10.52 -14.40 -15.41
N GLY A 142 -9.70 -13.81 -14.53
CA GLY A 142 -8.28 -14.13 -14.43
C GLY A 142 -8.00 -15.61 -14.16
N VAL A 143 -8.79 -16.23 -13.27
CA VAL A 143 -8.71 -17.67 -13.00
C VAL A 143 -9.02 -18.52 -14.25
N LEU A 144 -10.01 -18.11 -15.06
CA LEU A 144 -10.33 -18.78 -16.32
C LEU A 144 -9.14 -18.70 -17.30
N PHE A 145 -8.50 -17.55 -17.43
CA PHE A 145 -7.29 -17.40 -18.25
C PHE A 145 -6.16 -18.31 -17.78
N LEU A 146 -5.92 -18.38 -16.47
CA LEU A 146 -4.91 -19.28 -15.90
C LEU A 146 -5.25 -20.76 -16.19
N ARG A 147 -6.52 -21.15 -16.07
CA ARG A 147 -6.99 -22.51 -16.40
C ARG A 147 -6.87 -22.84 -17.88
N SER A 148 -7.00 -21.87 -18.76
CA SER A 148 -6.80 -22.05 -20.21
C SER A 148 -5.32 -22.11 -20.63
N GLY A 149 -4.39 -22.16 -19.67
CA GLY A 149 -2.94 -22.32 -19.92
C GLY A 149 -2.16 -21.01 -20.00
N TYR A 150 -2.78 -19.85 -19.78
CA TYR A 150 -2.05 -18.60 -19.71
C TYR A 150 -1.08 -18.61 -18.51
N ASN A 151 0.19 -18.32 -18.79
CA ASN A 151 1.23 -18.30 -17.76
C ASN A 151 2.21 -17.17 -18.01
N LEU A 152 2.41 -16.31 -17.02
CA LEU A 152 3.44 -15.27 -17.02
C LEU A 152 4.85 -15.80 -16.69
N GLY A 153 4.99 -17.11 -16.52
CA GLY A 153 6.23 -17.76 -16.08
C GLY A 153 6.45 -17.67 -14.56
N ARG A 154 7.36 -18.48 -14.07
CA ARG A 154 7.69 -18.55 -12.65
C ARG A 154 8.64 -17.45 -12.24
N SER A 155 8.53 -16.99 -10.99
CA SER A 155 9.51 -16.09 -10.40
C SER A 155 10.87 -16.77 -10.31
N GLN A 156 11.94 -16.08 -10.70
CA GLN A 156 13.31 -16.54 -10.63
C GLN A 156 14.07 -15.79 -9.55
N LYS A 157 15.13 -16.38 -9.02
CA LYS A 157 16.06 -15.68 -8.14
C LYS A 157 16.75 -14.57 -8.93
N THR A 158 16.74 -13.36 -8.41
CA THR A 158 17.44 -12.22 -8.99
C THR A 158 18.63 -11.82 -8.10
N TYR A 159 19.43 -10.89 -8.61
CA TYR A 159 20.54 -10.35 -7.85
C TYR A 159 20.03 -9.74 -6.53
N PRO A 160 20.69 -10.01 -5.38
CA PRO A 160 20.19 -9.58 -4.06
C PRO A 160 19.91 -8.09 -3.94
N ALA A 161 20.69 -7.24 -4.62
CA ALA A 161 20.47 -5.79 -4.63
C ALA A 161 19.10 -5.37 -5.16
N VAL A 162 18.51 -6.13 -6.07
CA VAL A 162 17.17 -5.84 -6.61
C VAL A 162 16.09 -5.91 -5.50
N GLY A 163 16.26 -6.80 -4.53
CA GLY A 163 15.37 -6.91 -3.38
C GLY A 163 15.39 -5.70 -2.46
N TRP A 164 16.47 -4.90 -2.48
CA TRP A 164 16.63 -3.70 -1.66
C TRP A 164 16.12 -2.42 -2.31
N ILE A 165 15.74 -2.45 -3.59
CA ILE A 165 15.26 -1.25 -4.30
C ILE A 165 14.03 -0.67 -3.62
N MET A 166 13.01 -1.49 -3.33
CA MET A 166 11.78 -1.00 -2.72
C MET A 166 11.99 -0.51 -1.28
N PRO A 167 12.64 -1.26 -0.38
CA PRO A 167 13.02 -0.73 0.93
C PRO A 167 13.85 0.55 0.85
N GLY A 168 14.80 0.64 -0.10
CA GLY A 168 15.62 1.84 -0.30
C GLY A 168 14.79 3.06 -0.72
N ILE A 169 13.83 2.89 -1.63
CA ILE A 169 12.88 3.95 -2.01
C ILE A 169 12.07 4.38 -0.79
N MET A 170 11.56 3.45 0.02
CA MET A 170 10.79 3.77 1.22
C MET A 170 11.62 4.52 2.26
N ILE A 171 12.86 4.13 2.47
CA ILE A 171 13.79 4.87 3.35
C ILE A 171 14.02 6.27 2.78
N GLY A 172 14.26 6.41 1.49
CA GLY A 172 14.42 7.72 0.84
C GLY A 172 13.20 8.62 1.01
N LEU A 173 11.98 8.10 0.83
CA LEU A 173 10.74 8.83 1.06
C LEU A 173 10.55 9.20 2.54
N LEU A 174 10.92 8.32 3.46
CA LEU A 174 10.86 8.60 4.90
C LEU A 174 11.82 9.71 5.29
N LEU A 175 13.07 9.66 4.80
CA LEU A 175 14.06 10.72 5.04
C LEU A 175 13.59 12.04 4.44
N LEU A 176 13.07 12.02 3.21
CA LEU A 176 12.48 13.19 2.58
C LEU A 176 11.36 13.78 3.45
N ARG A 177 10.48 12.94 4.00
CA ARG A 177 9.40 13.34 4.90
C ARG A 177 9.91 13.98 6.19
N ILE A 178 11.01 13.47 6.76
CA ILE A 178 11.56 13.93 8.03
C ILE A 178 12.35 15.23 7.85
N PHE A 179 13.21 15.28 6.84
CA PHE A 179 14.15 16.39 6.66
C PHE A 179 13.61 17.56 5.85
N SER A 180 12.48 17.38 5.16
CA SER A 180 11.84 18.42 4.37
C SER A 180 10.41 18.71 4.87
N PRO A 181 10.25 19.22 6.09
CA PRO A 181 8.94 19.39 6.70
C PRO A 181 8.10 20.49 6.04
N VAL A 182 8.71 21.42 5.33
CA VAL A 182 8.01 22.56 4.70
C VAL A 182 8.50 22.75 3.27
N PHE A 183 7.70 22.28 2.32
CA PHE A 183 7.88 22.66 0.93
C PHE A 183 6.94 23.83 0.62
N SER A 184 7.50 24.96 0.19
CA SER A 184 6.73 26.13 -0.20
C SER A 184 5.90 25.86 -1.45
N GLU A 185 4.73 26.49 -1.54
CA GLU A 185 3.94 26.53 -2.78
C GLU A 185 4.82 27.05 -3.91
N GLY A 186 5.09 26.22 -4.90
CA GLY A 186 5.94 26.59 -6.07
C GLY A 186 7.21 25.76 -6.22
N GLY A 187 7.60 24.95 -5.25
CA GLY A 187 8.70 23.99 -5.38
C GLY A 187 8.28 22.75 -6.17
N PRO A 188 9.24 21.94 -6.65
CA PRO A 188 8.96 20.67 -7.32
C PRO A 188 8.32 19.64 -6.39
N ILE A 189 8.56 19.75 -5.09
CA ILE A 189 8.00 18.88 -4.04
C ILE A 189 7.30 19.79 -3.04
N PHE A 190 6.00 19.59 -2.80
CA PHE A 190 5.29 20.37 -1.79
C PHE A 190 4.19 19.58 -1.11
N PHE A 191 3.91 19.98 0.14
CA PHE A 191 2.76 19.51 0.88
C PHE A 191 1.67 20.57 0.82
N SER A 192 0.44 20.12 0.56
CA SER A 192 -0.68 21.04 0.62
C SER A 192 -0.97 21.44 2.07
N GLU A 193 -1.20 22.71 2.31
CA GLU A 193 -1.68 23.22 3.60
C GLU A 193 -3.08 22.70 3.95
N THR A 194 -3.87 22.33 2.95
CA THR A 194 -5.20 21.74 3.10
C THR A 194 -5.17 20.21 3.24
N GLY A 195 -3.98 19.61 3.18
CA GLY A 195 -3.78 18.18 3.42
C GLY A 195 -4.10 17.80 4.86
N PRO A 196 -4.13 16.52 5.19
CA PRO A 196 -4.39 16.07 6.55
C PRO A 196 -3.40 16.73 7.51
N GLY A 197 -3.91 17.57 8.39
CA GLY A 197 -3.10 18.45 9.24
C GLY A 197 -2.23 17.74 10.27
N SER A 198 -2.39 16.44 10.46
CA SER A 198 -1.57 15.66 11.36
C SER A 198 -0.28 15.20 10.69
N MET A 199 0.62 16.14 10.46
CA MET A 199 1.96 15.85 9.97
C MET A 199 2.76 14.91 10.88
N TYR A 200 2.41 14.79 12.15
CA TYR A 200 3.22 14.15 13.18
C TYR A 200 2.60 12.87 13.76
N ALA A 201 1.30 12.84 13.95
CA ALA A 201 0.64 11.72 14.60
C ALA A 201 0.76 10.38 13.82
N PRO A 202 0.57 10.31 12.49
CA PRO A 202 0.70 9.07 11.76
C PRO A 202 2.10 8.46 11.76
N LEU A 203 3.14 9.27 11.96
CA LEU A 203 4.52 8.77 11.95
C LEU A 203 4.79 7.81 13.12
N PHE A 204 4.28 8.11 14.31
CA PHE A 204 4.50 7.31 15.51
C PHE A 204 3.66 6.03 15.56
N ILE A 205 2.55 6.00 14.85
CA ILE A 205 1.62 4.85 14.84
C ILE A 205 1.96 3.87 13.73
N SER A 206 2.59 4.34 12.66
CA SER A 206 2.90 3.52 11.48
C SER A 206 4.24 2.80 11.55
N LEU A 207 5.14 3.22 12.43
CA LEU A 207 6.42 2.57 12.70
C LEU A 207 6.32 1.52 13.79
#